data_5b4f4b72fda2ab517f0633e25086e226
#
_entry.id   5b4f4b72fda2ab517f0633e25086e226
#
_cell.length_a   1.000
_cell.length_b   1.000
_cell.length_c   1.000
_cell.angle_alpha   90.00
_cell.angle_beta   90.00
_cell.angle_gamma   90.00
#
_symmetry.space_group_name_H-M   'P 1'
#
loop_
_entity.id
_entity.type
_entity.pdbx_description
1 polymer ?
#
loop_
_entity_poly.entity_id
_entity_poly.type
_entity_poly.pdbx_seq_one_letter_code
_entity_poly.pdbx_strand_id
1 'polypeptide(L)'
;MAVARLRSALAVAGRGERRWLGTAAAEVVESRAVPEIARWEPMGAREYYDYRRAIYGDITHKAILVDAAGTLLAPTEPMAQVYRTIGEKYGVNYSEDEILMRYRRAYAQPWGRSRLRYVDDGRPFWQHIVSSSTGCSDLQYFEELYHYYTTAKAWQLCDPDAKYVFEALRKAGVKTAVVSNFDTRLRPLLQALNCDHWFDAVAVSAEVAAEKPNPTIFLKACEFLGVKPEEAVHIGDDRRNDLWGARDAGCDAWLWGSDVYSFKEVAEMIGVDV
;
A
#
# COMPACT_ATOMS: atom_id res chain seq x y z
N MET A 1 -14.69 12.30 -21.29
CA MET A 1 -15.26 12.14 -22.65
C MET A 1 -15.33 10.65 -22.97
N ALA A 2 -16.48 10.26 -23.43
CA ALA A 2 -16.95 8.91 -23.66
C ALA A 2 -16.13 8.10 -24.68
N VAL A 3 -16.02 6.79 -24.48
CA VAL A 3 -15.82 5.84 -25.57
C VAL A 3 -16.88 4.76 -25.46
N ALA A 4 -17.66 4.71 -26.53
CA ALA A 4 -18.86 3.92 -26.74
C ALA A 4 -18.55 2.48 -27.19
N ARG A 5 -19.38 1.58 -26.77
CA ARG A 5 -20.07 0.45 -27.43
C ARG A 5 -19.48 -0.12 -28.72
N LEU A 6 -19.34 -1.43 -28.75
CA LEU A 6 -19.61 -2.25 -29.95
C LEU A 6 -20.35 -3.53 -29.54
N ARG A 7 -21.62 -3.57 -29.91
CA ARG A 7 -22.44 -4.79 -30.02
C ARG A 7 -22.32 -5.27 -31.49
N SER A 8 -22.11 -6.53 -31.71
CA SER A 8 -22.44 -7.17 -32.98
C SER A 8 -23.35 -8.36 -32.74
N ALA A 9 -24.53 -8.25 -33.31
CA ALA A 9 -25.55 -9.27 -33.41
C ALA A 9 -25.22 -10.23 -34.57
N LEU A 10 -25.46 -11.50 -34.38
CA LEU A 10 -25.65 -12.46 -35.47
C LEU A 10 -27.00 -13.16 -35.30
N ALA A 11 -27.90 -12.83 -36.19
CA ALA A 11 -29.17 -13.53 -36.37
C ALA A 11 -28.96 -14.66 -37.39
N VAL A 12 -29.46 -15.84 -37.04
CA VAL A 12 -29.77 -16.87 -38.08
C VAL A 12 -31.17 -17.38 -37.84
N ALA A 13 -31.95 -17.26 -38.93
CA ALA A 13 -33.34 -17.67 -39.02
C ALA A 13 -33.46 -19.20 -39.23
N GLY A 14 -34.48 -19.79 -38.65
CA GLY A 14 -34.93 -21.12 -38.96
C GLY A 14 -36.43 -21.29 -38.65
N ARG A 15 -37.23 -21.38 -39.72
CA ARG A 15 -38.68 -21.61 -39.65
C ARG A 15 -38.99 -23.02 -39.20
N GLY A 16 -40.13 -23.17 -38.46
CA GLY A 16 -40.73 -24.47 -38.18
C GLY A 16 -42.03 -24.32 -37.41
N GLU A 17 -43.11 -24.19 -38.15
CA GLU A 17 -44.50 -24.24 -37.60
C GLU A 17 -44.78 -25.62 -37.01
N ARG A 18 -45.33 -25.68 -35.80
CA ARG A 18 -46.32 -26.70 -35.38
C ARG A 18 -47.27 -26.14 -34.36
N ARG A 19 -48.49 -26.11 -34.78
CA ARG A 19 -49.73 -25.80 -34.08
C ARG A 19 -50.02 -26.90 -33.05
N TRP A 20 -50.23 -26.52 -31.79
CA TRP A 20 -50.96 -27.33 -30.83
C TRP A 20 -51.96 -26.44 -30.08
N LEU A 21 -53.22 -26.80 -30.27
CA LEU A 21 -54.34 -26.30 -29.46
C LEU A 21 -54.34 -27.08 -28.12
N GLY A 22 -54.35 -26.38 -27.05
CA GLY A 22 -54.59 -26.92 -25.72
C GLY A 22 -54.96 -25.78 -24.79
N THR A 23 -56.25 -25.64 -24.55
CA THR A 23 -56.81 -24.79 -23.50
C THR A 23 -56.45 -25.36 -22.14
N ALA A 24 -55.59 -24.69 -21.40
CA ALA A 24 -55.41 -24.90 -19.98
C ALA A 24 -55.57 -23.56 -19.27
N ALA A 25 -56.44 -23.54 -18.28
CA ALA A 25 -56.77 -22.40 -17.45
C ALA A 25 -55.50 -21.80 -16.84
N ALA A 26 -55.32 -20.51 -16.97
CA ALA A 26 -54.25 -19.78 -16.27
C ALA A 26 -54.64 -19.71 -14.78
N GLU A 27 -54.02 -20.55 -13.97
CA GLU A 27 -53.93 -20.30 -12.54
C GLU A 27 -53.10 -19.01 -12.32
N VAL A 28 -53.77 -18.01 -11.77
CA VAL A 28 -53.16 -16.81 -11.29
C VAL A 28 -52.29 -17.21 -10.10
N VAL A 29 -50.97 -17.44 -10.37
CA VAL A 29 -49.99 -17.54 -9.32
C VAL A 29 -49.87 -16.12 -8.75
N GLU A 30 -50.49 -15.89 -7.57
CA GLU A 30 -50.18 -14.73 -6.77
C GLU A 30 -48.68 -14.60 -6.63
N SER A 31 -48.10 -13.54 -7.20
CA SER A 31 -46.71 -13.21 -7.01
C SER A 31 -46.48 -12.94 -5.54
N ARG A 32 -45.92 -13.92 -4.82
CA ARG A 32 -45.38 -13.66 -3.51
C ARG A 32 -44.36 -12.53 -3.68
N ALA A 33 -44.68 -11.39 -3.05
CA ALA A 33 -43.73 -10.27 -2.99
C ALA A 33 -42.39 -10.81 -2.50
N VAL A 34 -41.38 -10.68 -3.36
CA VAL A 34 -39.97 -10.94 -2.97
C VAL A 34 -39.73 -10.01 -1.78
N PRO A 35 -39.32 -10.54 -0.60
CA PRO A 35 -39.05 -9.66 0.53
C PRO A 35 -38.06 -8.61 0.06
N GLU A 36 -38.39 -7.35 0.29
CA GLU A 36 -37.54 -6.21 0.00
C GLU A 36 -36.20 -6.51 0.65
N ILE A 37 -35.17 -6.79 -0.16
CA ILE A 37 -33.81 -7.02 0.33
C ILE A 37 -33.48 -5.72 1.05
N ALA A 38 -33.40 -5.79 2.38
CA ALA A 38 -33.05 -4.66 3.21
C ALA A 38 -31.85 -3.97 2.57
N ARG A 39 -32.03 -2.71 2.13
CA ARG A 39 -30.96 -1.93 1.56
C ARG A 39 -29.82 -1.94 2.57
N TRP A 40 -28.74 -2.63 2.25
CA TRP A 40 -27.54 -2.59 3.07
C TRP A 40 -26.98 -1.17 2.95
N GLU A 41 -27.18 -0.35 3.98
CA GLU A 41 -26.53 0.95 4.09
C GLU A 41 -25.16 0.73 4.72
N PRO A 42 -24.11 1.25 4.13
CA PRO A 42 -22.79 1.14 4.73
C PRO A 42 -22.79 1.82 6.09
N MET A 43 -22.29 1.11 7.09
CA MET A 43 -22.15 1.61 8.46
C MET A 43 -21.36 2.91 8.46
N GLY A 44 -21.85 3.94 9.13
CA GLY A 44 -21.14 5.20 9.31
C GLY A 44 -19.84 5.00 10.13
N ALA A 45 -18.85 5.87 9.96
CA ALA A 45 -17.57 5.75 10.64
C ALA A 45 -17.75 5.63 12.18
N ARG A 46 -18.63 6.42 12.78
CA ARG A 46 -18.92 6.36 14.22
C ARG A 46 -19.50 5.02 14.63
N GLU A 47 -20.48 4.52 13.90
CA GLU A 47 -21.11 3.22 14.16
C GLU A 47 -20.10 2.08 14.03
N TYR A 48 -19.18 2.19 13.07
CA TYR A 48 -18.09 1.24 12.89
C TYR A 48 -17.15 1.21 14.10
N TYR A 49 -16.75 2.36 14.65
CA TYR A 49 -15.91 2.41 15.85
C TYR A 49 -16.64 1.93 17.10
N ASP A 50 -17.91 2.27 17.25
CA ASP A 50 -18.73 1.76 18.38
C ASP A 50 -18.89 0.24 18.30
N TYR A 51 -19.10 -0.32 17.10
CA TYR A 51 -19.09 -1.75 16.86
C TYR A 51 -17.76 -2.40 17.22
N ARG A 52 -16.64 -1.83 16.80
CA ARG A 52 -15.32 -2.35 17.14
C ARG A 52 -15.06 -2.33 18.64
N ARG A 53 -15.40 -1.25 19.33
CA ARG A 53 -15.30 -1.17 20.79
C ARG A 53 -16.14 -2.22 21.52
N ALA A 54 -17.32 -2.52 21.01
CA ALA A 54 -18.18 -3.57 21.57
C ALA A 54 -17.55 -4.97 21.44
N ILE A 55 -16.76 -5.23 20.39
CA ILE A 55 -16.11 -6.53 20.16
C ILE A 55 -14.73 -6.63 20.84
N TYR A 56 -13.89 -5.59 20.70
CA TYR A 56 -12.47 -5.66 21.06
C TYR A 56 -12.16 -4.90 22.36
N GLY A 57 -13.09 -4.11 22.92
CA GLY A 57 -12.87 -3.25 24.07
C GLY A 57 -12.36 -1.87 23.68
N ASP A 58 -11.80 -1.14 24.65
CA ASP A 58 -11.35 0.26 24.47
C ASP A 58 -10.30 0.38 23.37
N ILE A 59 -9.34 -0.57 23.30
CA ILE A 59 -8.35 -0.67 22.24
C ILE A 59 -8.93 -1.50 21.10
N THR A 60 -9.27 -0.83 20.00
CA THR A 60 -10.05 -1.43 18.89
C THR A 60 -9.22 -2.27 17.92
N HIS A 61 -7.89 -2.14 17.93
CA HIS A 61 -6.97 -2.89 17.07
C HIS A 61 -5.81 -3.43 17.89
N LYS A 62 -5.45 -4.68 17.65
CA LYS A 62 -4.31 -5.34 18.33
C LYS A 62 -2.97 -5.03 17.67
N ALA A 63 -3.00 -4.56 16.41
CA ALA A 63 -1.79 -4.26 15.67
C ALA A 63 -1.94 -3.05 14.76
N ILE A 64 -0.82 -2.31 14.57
CA ILE A 64 -0.64 -1.26 13.57
C ILE A 64 0.43 -1.72 12.59
N LEU A 65 0.10 -1.70 11.30
CA LEU A 65 1.01 -1.93 10.19
C LEU A 65 1.32 -0.57 9.53
N VAL A 66 2.59 -0.27 9.31
CA VAL A 66 3.02 1.06 8.83
C VAL A 66 3.84 0.91 7.55
N ASP A 67 3.50 1.66 6.49
CA ASP A 67 4.40 1.80 5.36
C ASP A 67 5.66 2.58 5.72
N ALA A 68 6.76 2.32 5.01
CA ALA A 68 8.02 3.01 5.27
C ALA A 68 8.10 4.35 4.53
N ALA A 69 8.27 4.32 3.21
CA ALA A 69 8.61 5.51 2.42
C ALA A 69 7.36 6.34 2.08
N GLY A 70 7.29 7.57 2.59
CA GLY A 70 6.13 8.45 2.45
C GLY A 70 5.22 8.49 3.68
N THR A 71 5.40 7.54 4.62
CA THR A 71 4.58 7.44 5.84
C THR A 71 5.42 7.50 7.11
N LEU A 72 6.34 6.56 7.30
CA LEU A 72 7.28 6.57 8.43
C LEU A 72 8.50 7.44 8.12
N LEU A 73 9.03 7.32 6.90
CA LEU A 73 10.27 7.92 6.45
C LEU A 73 10.05 8.76 5.19
N ALA A 74 10.70 9.92 5.12
CA ALA A 74 10.79 10.74 3.92
C ALA A 74 12.26 11.01 3.58
N PRO A 75 12.62 11.18 2.29
CA PRO A 75 13.93 11.68 1.92
C PRO A 75 14.18 13.07 2.53
N THR A 76 15.41 13.32 3.01
CA THR A 76 15.80 14.63 3.56
C THR A 76 15.90 15.70 2.48
N GLU A 77 16.25 15.28 1.27
CA GLU A 77 16.38 16.15 0.10
C GLU A 77 15.58 15.59 -1.09
N PRO A 78 15.08 16.44 -2.01
CA PRO A 78 14.43 15.97 -3.23
C PRO A 78 15.32 15.01 -4.02
N MET A 79 14.80 13.87 -4.41
CA MET A 79 15.54 12.82 -5.11
C MET A 79 16.26 13.35 -6.36
N ALA A 80 15.58 14.18 -7.18
CA ALA A 80 16.17 14.72 -8.40
C ALA A 80 17.37 15.64 -8.12
N GLN A 81 17.32 16.40 -7.02
CA GLN A 81 18.43 17.23 -6.56
C GLN A 81 19.63 16.36 -6.18
N VAL A 82 19.43 15.31 -5.39
CA VAL A 82 20.50 14.37 -4.99
C VAL A 82 21.12 13.70 -6.22
N TYR A 83 20.26 13.20 -7.13
CA TYR A 83 20.71 12.56 -8.37
C TYR A 83 21.56 13.51 -9.23
N ARG A 84 21.15 14.75 -9.36
CA ARG A 84 21.88 15.77 -10.09
C ARG A 84 23.20 16.13 -9.41
N THR A 85 23.15 16.48 -8.12
CA THR A 85 24.33 16.95 -7.36
C THR A 85 25.45 15.90 -7.34
N ILE A 86 25.12 14.62 -7.06
CA ILE A 86 26.11 13.56 -7.12
C ILE A 86 26.52 13.28 -8.57
N GLY A 87 25.59 13.40 -9.52
CA GLY A 87 25.81 13.12 -10.93
C GLY A 87 26.65 14.13 -11.70
N GLU A 88 26.78 15.37 -11.22
CA GLU A 88 27.54 16.44 -11.91
C GLU A 88 28.97 16.00 -12.24
N LYS A 89 29.68 15.35 -11.32
CA LYS A 89 31.04 14.84 -11.54
C LYS A 89 31.12 13.62 -12.48
N TYR A 90 29.97 13.01 -12.80
CA TYR A 90 29.83 11.89 -13.75
C TYR A 90 29.19 12.32 -15.06
N GLY A 91 29.08 13.65 -15.32
CA GLY A 91 28.59 14.20 -16.56
C GLY A 91 27.05 14.21 -16.70
N VAL A 92 26.32 14.11 -15.61
CA VAL A 92 24.85 14.28 -15.61
C VAL A 92 24.52 15.75 -15.84
N ASN A 93 23.86 16.06 -16.98
CA ASN A 93 23.55 17.43 -17.39
C ASN A 93 22.04 17.74 -17.42
N TYR A 94 21.18 16.77 -17.04
CA TYR A 94 19.74 16.99 -17.00
C TYR A 94 19.35 17.89 -15.82
N SER A 95 18.33 18.71 -16.03
CA SER A 95 17.69 19.46 -14.94
C SER A 95 16.98 18.52 -13.96
N GLU A 96 16.71 19.01 -12.77
CA GLU A 96 15.95 18.26 -11.75
C GLU A 96 14.58 17.85 -12.25
N ASP A 97 13.87 18.73 -12.97
CA ASP A 97 12.57 18.44 -13.57
C ASP A 97 12.65 17.32 -14.61
N GLU A 98 13.69 17.34 -15.46
CA GLU A 98 13.92 16.28 -16.44
C GLU A 98 14.26 14.95 -15.76
N ILE A 99 15.10 14.95 -14.73
CA ILE A 99 15.44 13.75 -13.94
C ILE A 99 14.16 13.20 -13.28
N LEU A 100 13.34 14.05 -12.67
CA LEU A 100 12.10 13.65 -12.01
C LEU A 100 11.08 13.08 -13.01
N MET A 101 10.92 13.70 -14.17
CA MET A 101 10.04 13.22 -15.23
C MET A 101 10.47 11.85 -15.73
N ARG A 102 11.78 11.68 -16.00
CA ARG A 102 12.36 10.40 -16.46
C ARG A 102 12.25 9.32 -15.40
N TYR A 103 12.51 9.65 -14.13
CA TYR A 103 12.33 8.76 -12.99
C TYR A 103 10.90 8.21 -12.94
N ARG A 104 9.90 9.12 -12.95
CA ARG A 104 8.49 8.71 -12.90
C ARG A 104 8.13 7.79 -14.06
N ARG A 105 8.63 8.10 -15.26
CA ARG A 105 8.41 7.28 -16.45
C ARG A 105 9.06 5.89 -16.30
N ALA A 106 10.30 5.81 -15.88
CA ALA A 106 11.03 4.55 -15.68
C ALA A 106 10.37 3.70 -14.59
N TYR A 107 10.02 4.32 -13.46
CA TYR A 107 9.39 3.65 -12.33
C TYR A 107 8.00 3.10 -12.63
N ALA A 108 7.24 3.76 -13.52
CA ALA A 108 5.92 3.32 -13.95
C ALA A 108 5.94 2.14 -14.93
N GLN A 109 7.09 1.83 -15.54
CA GLN A 109 7.21 0.72 -16.49
C GLN A 109 7.23 -0.63 -15.75
N PRO A 110 6.68 -1.70 -16.37
CA PRO A 110 6.85 -3.05 -15.87
C PRO A 110 8.34 -3.42 -15.77
N TRP A 111 8.74 -3.99 -14.66
CA TRP A 111 10.12 -4.43 -14.45
C TRP A 111 10.29 -5.89 -14.87
N GLY A 112 11.02 -6.10 -15.98
CA GLY A 112 11.38 -7.43 -16.46
C GLY A 112 10.18 -8.40 -16.64
N ARG A 113 10.45 -9.69 -16.44
CA ARG A 113 9.41 -10.75 -16.40
C ARG A 113 8.87 -10.99 -15.00
N SER A 114 9.57 -10.53 -13.97
CA SER A 114 9.15 -10.59 -12.58
C SER A 114 8.11 -9.51 -12.30
N ARG A 115 7.13 -9.83 -11.46
CA ARG A 115 6.22 -8.83 -10.92
C ARG A 115 6.83 -8.07 -9.74
N LEU A 116 8.00 -8.53 -9.26
CA LEU A 116 8.71 -7.92 -8.13
C LEU A 116 9.79 -6.98 -8.67
N ARG A 117 9.78 -5.74 -8.21
CA ARG A 117 10.83 -4.75 -8.48
C ARG A 117 12.04 -5.00 -7.62
N TYR A 118 11.78 -5.33 -6.37
CA TYR A 118 12.79 -5.49 -5.35
C TYR A 118 13.06 -6.98 -5.12
N VAL A 119 14.21 -7.44 -5.55
CA VAL A 119 14.75 -8.77 -5.26
C VAL A 119 16.07 -8.54 -4.54
N ASP A 120 16.29 -9.19 -3.42
CA ASP A 120 17.44 -9.01 -2.55
C ASP A 120 17.64 -7.53 -2.18
N ASP A 121 18.80 -6.97 -2.53
CA ASP A 121 19.15 -5.57 -2.25
C ASP A 121 18.64 -4.58 -3.32
N GLY A 122 17.91 -5.05 -4.32
CA GLY A 122 17.30 -4.21 -5.35
C GLY A 122 18.25 -3.56 -6.35
N ARG A 123 19.55 -3.86 -6.30
CA ARG A 123 20.57 -3.22 -7.18
C ARG A 123 20.22 -3.23 -8.67
N PRO A 124 19.81 -4.35 -9.29
CA PRO A 124 19.49 -4.36 -10.72
C PRO A 124 18.38 -3.39 -11.09
N PHE A 125 17.33 -3.31 -10.26
CA PHE A 125 16.23 -2.38 -10.45
C PHE A 125 16.71 -0.93 -10.30
N TRP A 126 17.42 -0.61 -9.23
CA TRP A 126 17.90 0.74 -8.96
C TRP A 126 18.94 1.23 -9.98
N GLN A 127 19.81 0.35 -10.50
CA GLN A 127 20.70 0.70 -11.61
C GLN A 127 19.92 1.12 -12.86
N HIS A 128 18.86 0.38 -13.19
CA HIS A 128 17.99 0.74 -14.30
C HIS A 128 17.30 2.09 -14.06
N ILE A 129 16.78 2.33 -12.86
CA ILE A 129 16.12 3.59 -12.51
C ILE A 129 17.10 4.76 -12.61
N VAL A 130 18.28 4.66 -12.01
CA VAL A 130 19.30 5.71 -12.04
C VAL A 130 19.73 6.02 -13.48
N SER A 131 20.10 5.00 -14.27
CA SER A 131 20.54 5.20 -15.66
C SER A 131 19.43 5.77 -16.56
N SER A 132 18.19 5.31 -16.39
CA SER A 132 17.05 5.82 -17.15
C SER A 132 16.71 7.26 -16.80
N SER A 133 16.86 7.64 -15.53
CA SER A 133 16.52 8.98 -15.02
C SER A 133 17.56 10.02 -15.40
N THR A 134 18.84 9.66 -15.35
CA THR A 134 19.96 10.60 -15.49
C THR A 134 20.69 10.49 -16.83
N GLY A 135 20.47 9.41 -17.59
CA GLY A 135 21.22 9.09 -18.80
C GLY A 135 22.65 8.61 -18.53
N CYS A 136 23.06 8.50 -17.28
CA CYS A 136 24.38 8.04 -16.88
C CYS A 136 24.33 6.58 -16.43
N SER A 137 25.20 5.73 -17.01
CA SER A 137 25.33 4.31 -16.67
C SER A 137 26.64 4.00 -15.95
N ASP A 138 27.33 5.02 -15.44
CA ASP A 138 28.56 4.85 -14.68
C ASP A 138 28.28 4.10 -13.37
N LEU A 139 29.03 3.04 -13.11
CA LEU A 139 28.85 2.19 -11.94
C LEU A 139 29.26 2.89 -10.64
N GLN A 140 30.27 3.76 -10.68
CA GLN A 140 30.69 4.50 -9.48
C GLN A 140 29.63 5.54 -9.08
N TYR A 141 29.01 6.19 -10.07
CA TYR A 141 27.85 7.06 -9.83
C TYR A 141 26.71 6.31 -9.17
N PHE A 142 26.36 5.15 -9.72
CA PHE A 142 25.30 4.32 -9.13
C PHE A 142 25.64 3.91 -7.68
N GLU A 143 26.86 3.42 -7.44
CA GLU A 143 27.29 2.98 -6.11
C GLU A 143 27.25 4.12 -5.09
N GLU A 144 27.61 5.34 -5.48
CA GLU A 144 27.58 6.50 -4.61
C GLU A 144 26.13 6.88 -4.24
N LEU A 145 25.22 6.91 -5.21
CA LEU A 145 23.80 7.13 -4.96
C LEU A 145 23.21 6.01 -4.10
N TYR A 146 23.51 4.76 -4.44
CA TYR A 146 23.02 3.60 -3.72
C TYR A 146 23.48 3.63 -2.27
N HIS A 147 24.76 3.93 -2.03
CA HIS A 147 25.30 4.08 -0.68
C HIS A 147 24.65 5.25 0.08
N TYR A 148 24.48 6.40 -0.57
CA TYR A 148 23.81 7.55 0.04
C TYR A 148 22.46 7.16 0.64
N TYR A 149 21.61 6.44 -0.13
CA TYR A 149 20.30 6.01 0.31
C TYR A 149 20.28 4.83 1.32
N THR A 150 21.43 4.29 1.68
CA THR A 150 21.57 3.35 2.82
C THR A 150 21.87 4.05 4.14
N THR A 151 22.13 5.34 4.11
CA THR A 151 22.55 6.11 5.30
C THR A 151 21.38 6.86 5.92
N ALA A 152 21.42 7.07 7.24
CA ALA A 152 20.47 7.92 7.94
C ALA A 152 20.44 9.36 7.41
N LYS A 153 21.51 9.83 6.77
CA LYS A 153 21.60 11.18 6.18
C LYS A 153 20.56 11.41 5.10
N ALA A 154 20.20 10.36 4.34
CA ALA A 154 19.26 10.45 3.23
C ALA A 154 17.80 10.50 3.67
N TRP A 155 17.50 10.19 4.93
CA TRP A 155 16.14 9.98 5.42
C TRP A 155 15.86 10.73 6.71
N GLN A 156 14.62 11.08 6.91
CA GLN A 156 14.08 11.67 8.13
C GLN A 156 12.73 11.03 8.46
N LEU A 157 12.32 11.11 9.73
CA LEU A 157 10.98 10.70 10.14
C LEU A 157 9.93 11.68 9.59
N CYS A 158 8.80 11.16 9.09
CA CYS A 158 7.67 12.00 8.67
C CYS A 158 6.97 12.64 9.88
N ASP A 159 6.96 11.96 11.02
CA ASP A 159 6.39 12.44 12.28
C ASP A 159 7.49 12.49 13.34
N PRO A 160 7.86 13.70 13.82
CA PRO A 160 8.92 13.85 14.84
C PRO A 160 8.54 13.22 16.18
N ASP A 161 7.25 13.07 16.48
CA ASP A 161 6.75 12.50 17.72
C ASP A 161 6.57 10.98 17.66
N ALA A 162 6.86 10.34 16.53
CA ALA A 162 6.69 8.90 16.30
C ALA A 162 7.27 8.04 17.43
N LYS A 163 8.44 8.38 17.94
CA LYS A 163 9.09 7.65 19.05
C LYS A 163 8.16 7.50 20.25
N TYR A 164 7.60 8.60 20.71
CA TYR A 164 6.75 8.62 21.90
C TYR A 164 5.47 7.83 21.68
N VAL A 165 4.91 7.91 20.47
CA VAL A 165 3.70 7.19 20.10
C VAL A 165 3.95 5.68 20.06
N PHE A 166 5.02 5.22 19.40
CA PHE A 166 5.35 3.79 19.35
C PHE A 166 5.71 3.20 20.73
N GLU A 167 6.30 4.01 21.62
CA GLU A 167 6.51 3.62 23.01
C GLU A 167 5.18 3.47 23.78
N ALA A 168 4.20 4.37 23.58
CA ALA A 168 2.87 4.29 24.16
C ALA A 168 2.09 3.07 23.64
N LEU A 169 2.09 2.84 22.32
CA LEU A 169 1.48 1.67 21.71
C LEU A 169 2.01 0.37 22.28
N ARG A 170 3.32 0.26 22.44
CA ARG A 170 3.96 -0.91 23.06
C ARG A 170 3.52 -1.11 24.51
N LYS A 171 3.46 -0.02 25.32
CA LYS A 171 2.98 -0.09 26.71
C LYS A 171 1.52 -0.54 26.80
N ALA A 172 0.70 -0.15 25.81
CA ALA A 172 -0.69 -0.56 25.69
C ALA A 172 -0.87 -1.99 25.16
N GLY A 173 0.23 -2.67 24.79
CA GLY A 173 0.19 -4.04 24.26
C GLY A 173 -0.19 -4.13 22.77
N VAL A 174 -0.24 -3.00 22.05
CA VAL A 174 -0.48 -2.97 20.61
C VAL A 174 0.80 -3.38 19.88
N LYS A 175 0.67 -4.37 19.00
CA LYS A 175 1.78 -4.85 18.15
C LYS A 175 2.03 -3.89 16.98
N THR A 176 3.27 -3.79 16.54
CA THR A 176 3.64 -2.89 15.46
C THR A 176 4.50 -3.59 14.42
N ALA A 177 4.23 -3.35 13.13
CA ALA A 177 5.08 -3.84 12.05
C ALA A 177 5.25 -2.81 10.93
N VAL A 178 6.40 -2.82 10.28
CA VAL A 178 6.60 -2.14 9.00
C VAL A 178 6.18 -3.07 7.86
N VAL A 179 5.42 -2.55 6.89
CA VAL A 179 4.98 -3.28 5.68
C VAL A 179 5.29 -2.43 4.45
N SER A 180 6.36 -2.75 3.73
CA SER A 180 6.85 -1.86 2.67
C SER A 180 7.28 -2.57 1.40
N ASN A 181 6.96 -1.94 0.26
CA ASN A 181 7.57 -2.25 -1.02
C ASN A 181 9.00 -1.69 -1.03
N PHE A 182 9.92 -2.45 -0.51
CA PHE A 182 11.31 -2.06 -0.34
C PHE A 182 12.24 -3.27 -0.53
N ASP A 183 13.52 -3.03 -0.73
CA ASP A 183 14.55 -4.06 -0.74
C ASP A 183 15.13 -4.31 0.67
N THR A 184 16.07 -5.24 0.78
CA THR A 184 16.61 -5.68 2.07
C THR A 184 17.35 -4.58 2.85
N ARG A 185 17.64 -3.42 2.23
CA ARG A 185 18.26 -2.25 2.89
C ARG A 185 17.37 -1.58 3.93
N LEU A 186 16.05 -1.84 3.91
CA LEU A 186 15.15 -1.21 4.88
C LEU A 186 15.54 -1.53 6.32
N ARG A 187 15.89 -2.79 6.63
CA ARG A 187 16.26 -3.16 8.00
C ARG A 187 17.47 -2.43 8.53
N PRO A 188 18.64 -2.42 7.85
CA PRO A 188 19.78 -1.63 8.30
C PRO A 188 19.50 -0.13 8.31
N LEU A 189 18.60 0.37 7.45
CA LEU A 189 18.19 1.77 7.47
C LEU A 189 17.40 2.11 8.74
N LEU A 190 16.44 1.29 9.14
CA LEU A 190 15.69 1.47 10.40
C LEU A 190 16.63 1.46 11.61
N GLN A 191 17.64 0.60 11.61
CA GLN A 191 18.70 0.57 12.64
C GLN A 191 19.53 1.86 12.65
N ALA A 192 19.96 2.33 11.47
CA ALA A 192 20.73 3.57 11.35
C ALA A 192 19.95 4.80 11.82
N LEU A 193 18.62 4.76 11.69
CA LEU A 193 17.68 5.80 12.19
C LEU A 193 17.29 5.57 13.65
N ASN A 194 17.77 4.49 14.29
CA ASN A 194 17.46 4.12 15.67
C ASN A 194 15.94 4.00 15.94
N CYS A 195 15.21 3.44 14.97
CA CYS A 195 13.76 3.21 15.07
C CYS A 195 13.35 1.74 14.84
N ASP A 196 14.28 0.84 14.55
CA ASP A 196 14.03 -0.59 14.35
C ASP A 196 13.37 -1.25 15.57
N HIS A 197 13.76 -0.83 16.77
CA HIS A 197 13.23 -1.33 18.04
C HIS A 197 11.79 -0.90 18.35
N TRP A 198 11.20 -0.03 17.53
CA TRP A 198 9.78 0.35 17.66
C TRP A 198 8.85 -0.74 17.14
N PHE A 199 9.36 -1.64 16.30
CA PHE A 199 8.57 -2.62 15.56
C PHE A 199 8.84 -4.04 16.03
N ASP A 200 7.76 -4.81 16.21
CA ASP A 200 7.82 -6.24 16.53
C ASP A 200 8.16 -7.07 15.28
N ALA A 201 7.81 -6.56 14.08
CA ALA A 201 8.09 -7.21 12.81
C ALA A 201 8.34 -6.22 11.66
N VAL A 202 9.02 -6.67 10.62
CA VAL A 202 9.24 -5.93 9.37
C VAL A 202 8.96 -6.87 8.20
N ALA A 203 7.94 -6.57 7.40
CA ALA A 203 7.58 -7.28 6.19
C ALA A 203 8.02 -6.46 4.97
N VAL A 204 9.12 -6.87 4.35
CA VAL A 204 9.71 -6.22 3.18
C VAL A 204 9.38 -7.04 1.94
N SER A 205 8.95 -6.38 0.86
CA SER A 205 8.56 -7.07 -0.37
C SER A 205 9.64 -7.97 -0.95
N ALA A 206 10.91 -7.59 -0.83
CA ALA A 206 12.04 -8.41 -1.26
C ALA A 206 12.19 -9.72 -0.50
N GLU A 207 11.79 -9.75 0.79
CA GLU A 207 11.88 -10.94 1.65
C GLU A 207 10.61 -11.79 1.58
N VAL A 208 9.44 -11.13 1.53
CA VAL A 208 8.13 -11.80 1.47
C VAL A 208 7.81 -12.33 0.07
N ALA A 209 8.53 -11.87 -0.95
CA ALA A 209 8.27 -12.13 -2.37
C ALA A 209 6.87 -11.70 -2.83
N ALA A 210 6.33 -10.62 -2.24
CA ALA A 210 5.06 -10.02 -2.60
C ALA A 210 5.14 -8.50 -2.42
N GLU A 211 4.74 -7.72 -3.43
CA GLU A 211 4.65 -6.26 -3.38
C GLU A 211 3.19 -5.82 -3.19
N LYS A 212 2.96 -4.78 -2.37
CA LYS A 212 1.67 -4.09 -2.30
C LYS A 212 1.23 -3.66 -3.71
N PRO A 213 -0.01 -3.80 -4.11
CA PRO A 213 -1.20 -4.09 -3.31
C PRO A 213 -1.49 -5.59 -3.12
N ASN A 214 -0.56 -6.52 -3.41
CA ASN A 214 -0.81 -7.94 -3.20
C ASN A 214 -1.08 -8.19 -1.71
N PRO A 215 -2.23 -8.80 -1.34
CA PRO A 215 -2.62 -9.01 0.06
C PRO A 215 -1.62 -9.89 0.83
N THR A 216 -0.82 -10.72 0.16
CA THR A 216 0.14 -11.62 0.79
C THR A 216 1.10 -10.90 1.74
N ILE A 217 1.56 -9.69 1.41
CA ILE A 217 2.52 -8.96 2.27
C ILE A 217 1.90 -8.54 3.60
N PHE A 218 0.62 -8.12 3.59
CA PHE A 218 -0.13 -7.77 4.80
C PHE A 218 -0.45 -8.99 5.64
N LEU A 219 -0.88 -10.09 4.99
CA LEU A 219 -1.14 -11.36 5.67
C LEU A 219 0.11 -11.91 6.35
N LYS A 220 1.28 -11.78 5.71
CA LYS A 220 2.57 -12.16 6.31
C LYS A 220 2.94 -11.27 7.51
N ALA A 221 2.68 -9.98 7.44
CA ALA A 221 2.89 -9.09 8.57
C ALA A 221 2.00 -9.48 9.76
N CYS A 222 0.72 -9.77 9.52
CA CYS A 222 -0.20 -10.26 10.55
C CYS A 222 0.26 -11.61 11.15
N GLU A 223 0.74 -12.53 10.29
CA GLU A 223 1.32 -13.82 10.72
C GLU A 223 2.53 -13.61 11.66
N PHE A 224 3.46 -12.71 11.29
CA PHE A 224 4.63 -12.40 12.12
C PHE A 224 4.25 -11.81 13.48
N LEU A 225 3.17 -11.02 13.52
CA LEU A 225 2.66 -10.43 14.77
C LEU A 225 1.76 -11.39 15.58
N GLY A 226 1.32 -12.51 14.98
CA GLY A 226 0.37 -13.43 15.62
C GLY A 226 -1.02 -12.83 15.81
N VAL A 227 -1.46 -11.96 14.90
CA VAL A 227 -2.79 -11.34 14.89
C VAL A 227 -3.56 -11.73 13.63
N LYS A 228 -4.89 -11.62 13.68
CA LYS A 228 -5.73 -11.76 12.49
C LYS A 228 -5.75 -10.45 11.69
N PRO A 229 -5.97 -10.50 10.36
CA PRO A 229 -6.06 -9.29 9.54
C PRO A 229 -7.09 -8.28 10.06
N GLU A 230 -8.28 -8.73 10.47
CA GLU A 230 -9.34 -7.87 11.02
C GLU A 230 -9.00 -7.22 12.38
N GLU A 231 -7.93 -7.65 13.03
CA GLU A 231 -7.42 -7.07 14.28
C GLU A 231 -6.32 -6.03 14.03
N ALA A 232 -5.91 -5.82 12.77
CA ALA A 232 -4.86 -4.91 12.37
C ALA A 232 -5.39 -3.73 11.56
N VAL A 233 -4.76 -2.57 11.70
CA VAL A 233 -4.94 -1.41 10.83
C VAL A 233 -3.63 -1.07 10.14
N HIS A 234 -3.70 -0.81 8.82
CA HIS A 234 -2.54 -0.37 8.04
C HIS A 234 -2.59 1.13 7.79
N ILE A 235 -1.44 1.79 7.94
CA ILE A 235 -1.23 3.21 7.68
C ILE A 235 -0.23 3.35 6.54
N GLY A 236 -0.61 4.06 5.47
CA GLY A 236 0.26 4.31 4.32
C GLY A 236 -0.24 5.44 3.44
N ASP A 237 0.60 5.97 2.54
CA ASP A 237 0.31 7.16 1.75
C ASP A 237 -0.25 6.85 0.35
N ASP A 238 -0.10 5.62 -0.13
CA ASP A 238 -0.58 5.24 -1.47
C ASP A 238 -1.97 4.58 -1.40
N ARG A 239 -2.95 5.23 -2.05
CA ARG A 239 -4.34 4.76 -2.08
C ARG A 239 -4.48 3.35 -2.65
N ARG A 240 -3.69 2.98 -3.65
CA ARG A 240 -3.78 1.66 -4.29
C ARG A 240 -3.01 0.61 -3.49
N ASN A 241 -1.76 0.92 -3.17
CA ASN A 241 -0.86 -0.04 -2.54
C ASN A 241 -1.21 -0.25 -1.08
N ASP A 242 -1.49 0.82 -0.34
CA ASP A 242 -1.71 0.76 1.10
C ASP A 242 -3.20 0.59 1.44
N LEU A 243 -4.05 1.54 1.02
CA LEU A 243 -5.44 1.54 1.44
C LEU A 243 -6.22 0.34 0.87
N TRP A 244 -6.16 0.16 -0.45
CA TRP A 244 -6.89 -0.95 -1.08
C TRP A 244 -6.22 -2.30 -0.83
N GLY A 245 -4.88 -2.36 -0.92
CA GLY A 245 -4.15 -3.60 -0.70
C GLY A 245 -4.35 -4.18 0.70
N ALA A 246 -4.34 -3.34 1.74
CA ALA A 246 -4.60 -3.78 3.12
C ALA A 246 -6.05 -4.21 3.32
N ARG A 247 -7.02 -3.48 2.75
CA ARG A 247 -8.44 -3.86 2.81
C ARG A 247 -8.74 -5.16 2.09
N ASP A 248 -8.10 -5.41 0.95
CA ASP A 248 -8.19 -6.68 0.23
C ASP A 248 -7.61 -7.85 1.03
N ALA A 249 -6.68 -7.57 1.96
CA ALA A 249 -6.16 -8.56 2.91
C ALA A 249 -7.06 -8.77 4.14
N GLY A 250 -8.12 -7.95 4.30
CA GLY A 250 -9.03 -7.98 5.45
C GLY A 250 -8.59 -7.11 6.62
N CYS A 251 -7.56 -6.28 6.46
CA CYS A 251 -7.15 -5.29 7.46
C CYS A 251 -7.98 -4.01 7.32
N ASP A 252 -8.13 -3.26 8.42
CA ASP A 252 -8.46 -1.86 8.30
C ASP A 252 -7.32 -1.09 7.68
N ALA A 253 -7.62 0.07 7.07
CA ALA A 253 -6.58 0.90 6.50
C ALA A 253 -6.99 2.38 6.49
N TRP A 254 -6.05 3.25 6.85
CA TRP A 254 -6.17 4.71 6.83
C TRP A 254 -5.06 5.32 6.00
N LEU A 255 -5.43 6.35 5.23
CA LEU A 255 -4.52 7.01 4.31
C LEU A 255 -3.77 8.12 5.04
N TRP A 256 -2.44 7.99 5.11
CA TRP A 256 -1.56 9.03 5.64
C TRP A 256 -1.63 10.29 4.78
N GLY A 257 -1.77 11.44 5.44
CA GLY A 257 -1.95 12.73 4.77
C GLY A 257 -3.36 13.00 4.26
N SER A 258 -4.34 12.12 4.58
CA SER A 258 -5.77 12.30 4.26
C SER A 258 -6.66 11.94 5.42
N ASP A 259 -6.60 10.69 5.90
CA ASP A 259 -7.42 10.20 7.00
C ASP A 259 -6.74 10.49 8.35
N VAL A 260 -5.42 10.45 8.39
CA VAL A 260 -4.56 10.72 9.56
C VAL A 260 -3.32 11.51 9.13
N TYR A 261 -2.83 12.38 10.02
CA TYR A 261 -1.69 13.27 9.77
C TYR A 261 -0.54 13.09 10.76
N SER A 262 -0.75 12.29 11.80
CA SER A 262 0.25 11.95 12.82
C SER A 262 0.02 10.54 13.37
N PHE A 263 1.06 9.91 13.88
CA PHE A 263 0.91 8.63 14.59
C PHE A 263 0.15 8.80 15.91
N LYS A 264 0.16 10.01 16.49
CA LYS A 264 -0.68 10.33 17.64
C LYS A 264 -2.16 10.17 17.31
N GLU A 265 -2.63 10.74 16.20
CA GLU A 265 -4.02 10.55 15.74
C GLU A 265 -4.35 9.06 15.53
N VAL A 266 -3.42 8.30 14.96
CA VAL A 266 -3.58 6.84 14.80
C VAL A 266 -3.78 6.15 16.15
N ALA A 267 -2.93 6.46 17.15
CA ALA A 267 -3.02 5.89 18.48
C ALA A 267 -4.36 6.24 19.17
N GLU A 268 -4.74 7.52 19.13
CA GLU A 268 -6.00 8.00 19.70
C GLU A 268 -7.22 7.34 19.03
N MET A 269 -7.22 7.17 17.71
CA MET A 269 -8.30 6.51 16.96
C MET A 269 -8.48 5.04 17.35
N ILE A 270 -7.41 4.34 17.70
CA ILE A 270 -7.52 2.95 18.18
C ILE A 270 -7.77 2.85 19.69
N GLY A 271 -7.80 3.97 20.43
CA GLY A 271 -8.09 4.02 21.85
C GLY A 271 -6.86 3.96 22.75
N VAL A 272 -5.69 4.38 22.26
CA VAL A 272 -4.45 4.50 23.05
C VAL A 272 -4.15 5.97 23.34
N ASP A 273 -4.06 6.34 24.58
CA ASP A 273 -3.67 7.68 25.01
C ASP A 273 -2.14 7.89 24.86
N VAL A 274 -1.73 9.07 24.30
CA VAL A 274 -0.33 9.43 24.03
C VAL A 274 0.01 10.79 24.59
#